data_37801f251e9bbd72e13ad163cbc32f7f
#
_entry.id   37801f251e9bbd72e13ad163cbc32f7f
#
_cell.length_a   1.000
_cell.length_b   1.000
_cell.length_c   1.000
_cell.angle_alpha   90.00
_cell.angle_beta   90.00
_cell.angle_gamma   90.00
#
_symmetry.space_group_name_H-M   'P 1'
#
loop_
_entity.id
_entity.type
_entity.pdbx_description
1 polymer ?
#
loop_
_entity_poly.entity_id
_entity_poly.type
_entity_poly.pdbx_seq_one_letter_code
_entity_poly.pdbx_strand_id
1 'polypeptide(L)'
;MSKKVLIDTFFNQFTDFLKQLENMYPDDTDFPVFITTLELLKSTNPILVVKFVKENIVDLYKDKILKKDESFFLDQDYTKHGDVDLNIVHKLKKYVKDMSPNSKDVVWKYIDLLMKLCLKILQF
;
A
#
# COMPACT_ATOMS: atom_id res chain seq x y z
N MET A 1 -6.53 6.03 20.79
CA MET A 1 -5.26 5.52 20.23
C MET A 1 -4.43 6.71 19.80
N SER A 2 -3.16 6.73 20.17
CA SER A 2 -2.27 7.85 19.85
C SER A 2 -1.87 7.83 18.38
N LYS A 3 -1.49 9.00 17.88
CA LYS A 3 -0.98 9.11 16.50
C LYS A 3 0.22 8.20 16.27
N LYS A 4 1.13 8.13 17.24
CA LYS A 4 2.31 7.26 17.15
C LYS A 4 1.92 5.79 16.98
N VAL A 5 0.95 5.31 17.76
CA VAL A 5 0.49 3.92 17.68
C VAL A 5 -0.14 3.65 16.31
N LEU A 6 -0.91 4.60 15.79
CA LEU A 6 -1.51 4.49 14.46
C LEU A 6 -0.45 4.42 13.37
N ILE A 7 0.58 5.24 13.46
CA ILE A 7 1.70 5.23 12.51
C ILE A 7 2.45 3.90 12.58
N ASP A 8 2.76 3.41 13.78
CA ASP A 8 3.44 2.14 13.96
C ASP A 8 2.61 0.99 13.37
N THR A 9 1.31 1.00 13.62
CA THR A 9 0.40 -0.01 13.09
C THR A 9 0.35 0.04 11.55
N PHE A 10 0.28 1.25 11.00
CA PHE A 10 0.29 1.45 9.54
C PHE A 10 1.53 0.82 8.90
N PHE A 11 2.71 1.12 9.45
CA PHE A 11 3.95 0.57 8.91
C PHE A 11 4.07 -0.94 9.11
N ASN A 12 3.63 -1.45 10.27
CA ASN A 12 3.65 -2.88 10.53
C ASN A 12 2.77 -3.64 9.54
N GLN A 13 1.57 -3.14 9.29
CA GLN A 13 0.65 -3.77 8.34
C GLN A 13 1.14 -3.66 6.90
N PHE A 14 1.70 -2.51 6.54
CA PHE A 14 2.26 -2.33 5.21
C PHE A 14 3.45 -3.27 4.96
N THR A 15 4.34 -3.39 5.95
CA THR A 15 5.48 -4.31 5.87
C THR A 15 5.01 -5.76 5.77
N ASP A 16 4.02 -6.16 6.58
CA ASP A 16 3.46 -7.52 6.52
C ASP A 16 2.87 -7.80 5.15
N PHE A 17 2.18 -6.85 4.57
CA PHE A 17 1.62 -6.96 3.23
C PHE A 17 2.72 -7.22 2.19
N LEU A 18 3.79 -6.43 2.24
CA LEU A 18 4.91 -6.59 1.32
C LEU A 18 5.62 -7.94 1.51
N LYS A 19 5.74 -8.41 2.75
CA LYS A 19 6.32 -9.73 3.03
C LYS A 19 5.48 -10.85 2.45
N GLN A 20 4.16 -10.74 2.50
CA GLN A 20 3.30 -11.73 1.87
C GLN A 20 3.45 -11.74 0.36
N LEU A 21 3.55 -10.57 -0.25
CA LEU A 21 3.82 -10.47 -1.69
C LEU A 21 5.19 -11.03 -2.06
N GLU A 22 6.20 -10.79 -1.23
CA GLU A 22 7.53 -11.37 -1.40
C GLU A 22 7.47 -12.90 -1.38
N ASN A 23 6.69 -13.47 -0.46
CA ASN A 23 6.53 -14.92 -0.37
C ASN A 23 5.81 -15.50 -1.59
N MET A 24 4.85 -14.77 -2.15
CA MET A 24 4.15 -15.18 -3.37
C MET A 24 5.04 -15.10 -4.62
N TYR A 25 5.92 -14.10 -4.66
CA TYR A 25 6.76 -13.80 -5.81
C TYR A 25 8.23 -13.70 -5.38
N PRO A 26 8.85 -14.82 -4.95
CA PRO A 26 10.19 -14.79 -4.37
C PRO A 26 11.28 -14.38 -5.35
N ASP A 27 11.02 -14.49 -6.66
CA ASP A 27 11.99 -14.10 -7.68
C ASP A 27 11.96 -12.60 -8.01
N ASP A 28 10.97 -11.87 -7.49
CA ASP A 28 10.89 -10.43 -7.72
C ASP A 28 11.71 -9.69 -6.67
N THR A 29 12.83 -9.12 -7.13
CA THR A 29 13.79 -8.45 -6.25
C THR A 29 13.34 -7.07 -5.78
N ASP A 30 12.22 -6.55 -6.27
CA ASP A 30 11.72 -5.23 -5.87
C ASP A 30 11.09 -5.24 -4.48
N PHE A 31 10.47 -6.36 -4.05
CA PHE A 31 9.83 -6.43 -2.75
C PHE A 31 10.80 -6.23 -1.57
N PRO A 32 11.97 -6.89 -1.53
CA PRO A 32 12.95 -6.60 -0.50
C PRO A 32 13.37 -5.12 -0.46
N VAL A 33 13.50 -4.49 -1.62
CA VAL A 33 13.84 -3.07 -1.73
C VAL A 33 12.73 -2.20 -1.15
N PHE A 34 11.47 -2.50 -1.45
CA PHE A 34 10.32 -1.77 -0.90
C PHE A 34 10.27 -1.88 0.61
N ILE A 35 10.50 -3.09 1.17
CA ILE A 35 10.49 -3.31 2.62
C ILE A 35 11.59 -2.48 3.29
N THR A 36 12.81 -2.52 2.76
CA THR A 36 13.93 -1.74 3.27
C THR A 36 13.63 -0.24 3.21
N THR A 37 13.05 0.23 2.12
CA THR A 37 12.68 1.64 1.95
C THR A 37 11.63 2.06 2.97
N LEU A 38 10.61 1.23 3.23
CA LEU A 38 9.61 1.52 4.26
C LEU A 38 10.23 1.60 5.64
N GLU A 39 11.12 0.68 5.99
CA GLU A 39 11.80 0.68 7.28
C GLU A 39 12.62 1.96 7.48
N LEU A 40 13.31 2.38 6.43
CA LEU A 40 14.08 3.64 6.46
C LEU A 40 13.16 4.84 6.65
N LEU A 41 12.08 4.92 5.89
CA LEU A 41 11.15 6.05 5.97
C LEU A 41 10.38 6.08 7.28
N LYS A 42 10.08 4.93 7.87
CA LYS A 42 9.48 4.86 9.20
C LYS A 42 10.35 5.60 10.22
N SER A 43 11.67 5.46 10.13
CA SER A 43 12.61 6.08 11.05
C SER A 43 12.88 7.54 10.74
N THR A 44 12.82 7.95 9.47
CA THR A 44 13.26 9.27 9.02
C THR A 44 12.11 10.22 8.73
N ASN A 45 11.06 9.75 8.04
CA ASN A 45 9.94 10.60 7.66
C ASN A 45 8.67 9.75 7.43
N PRO A 46 8.05 9.25 8.51
CA PRO A 46 6.88 8.36 8.36
C PRO A 46 5.68 9.03 7.69
N ILE A 47 5.48 10.32 7.91
CA ILE A 47 4.34 11.05 7.34
C ILE A 47 4.44 11.12 5.81
N LEU A 48 5.64 11.12 5.26
CA LEU A 48 5.83 11.12 3.81
C LEU A 48 5.14 9.90 3.16
N VAL A 49 5.27 8.73 3.77
CA VAL A 49 4.64 7.49 3.27
C VAL A 49 3.13 7.56 3.43
N VAL A 50 2.64 8.05 4.57
CA VAL A 50 1.20 8.18 4.81
C VAL A 50 0.58 9.12 3.78
N LYS A 51 1.20 10.25 3.51
CA LYS A 51 0.74 11.19 2.49
C LYS A 51 0.80 10.60 1.08
N PHE A 52 1.85 9.83 0.78
CA PHE A 52 1.96 9.14 -0.50
C PHE A 52 0.76 8.21 -0.72
N VAL A 53 0.41 7.40 0.28
CA VAL A 53 -0.74 6.50 0.19
C VAL A 53 -2.03 7.29 0.02
N LYS A 54 -2.20 8.38 0.76
CA LYS A 54 -3.39 9.23 0.60
C LYS A 54 -3.51 9.79 -0.81
N GLU A 55 -2.47 10.42 -1.31
CA GLU A 55 -2.52 11.15 -2.58
C GLU A 55 -2.58 10.22 -3.80
N ASN A 56 -1.93 9.07 -3.75
CA ASN A 56 -1.82 8.17 -4.89
C ASN A 56 -2.79 7.00 -4.87
N ILE A 57 -3.43 6.72 -3.74
CA ILE A 57 -4.35 5.61 -3.60
C ILE A 57 -5.71 6.08 -3.09
N VAL A 58 -5.75 6.68 -1.90
CA VAL A 58 -7.01 7.01 -1.23
C VAL A 58 -7.80 8.06 -2.00
N ASP A 59 -7.17 9.18 -2.34
CA ASP A 59 -7.85 10.29 -3.02
C ASP A 59 -8.36 9.91 -4.41
N LEU A 60 -7.66 9.00 -5.09
CA LEU A 60 -8.02 8.58 -6.44
C LEU A 60 -9.01 7.41 -6.48
N TYR A 61 -8.93 6.49 -5.51
CA TYR A 61 -9.58 5.19 -5.62
C TYR A 61 -10.40 4.77 -4.40
N LYS A 62 -10.68 5.69 -3.47
CA LYS A 62 -11.40 5.35 -2.23
C LYS A 62 -12.69 4.57 -2.49
N ASP A 63 -13.52 5.04 -3.42
CA ASP A 63 -14.80 4.37 -3.71
C ASP A 63 -14.59 2.99 -4.29
N LYS A 64 -13.61 2.82 -5.17
CA LYS A 64 -13.27 1.51 -5.76
C LYS A 64 -12.77 0.54 -4.69
N ILE A 65 -11.96 1.03 -3.74
CA ILE A 65 -11.46 0.21 -2.65
C ILE A 65 -12.59 -0.24 -1.75
N LEU A 66 -13.50 0.66 -1.38
CA LEU A 66 -14.63 0.32 -0.52
C LEU A 66 -15.58 -0.68 -1.16
N LYS A 67 -15.73 -0.65 -2.48
CA LYS A 67 -16.58 -1.57 -3.24
C LYS A 67 -15.83 -2.82 -3.71
N LYS A 68 -14.54 -2.94 -3.43
CA LYS A 68 -13.68 -3.99 -3.98
C LYS A 68 -13.80 -4.09 -5.50
N ASP A 69 -13.81 -2.94 -6.16
CA ASP A 69 -13.95 -2.85 -7.61
C ASP A 69 -12.62 -3.16 -8.27
N GLU A 70 -12.55 -4.30 -8.97
CA GLU A 70 -11.33 -4.76 -9.62
C GLU A 70 -10.82 -3.81 -10.70
N SER A 71 -11.63 -2.88 -11.19
CA SER A 71 -11.16 -1.89 -12.14
C SER A 71 -10.04 -1.01 -11.56
N PHE A 72 -9.91 -0.95 -10.22
CA PHE A 72 -8.77 -0.32 -9.56
C PHE A 72 -7.44 -0.87 -10.07
N PHE A 73 -7.35 -2.19 -10.28
CA PHE A 73 -6.13 -2.84 -10.74
C PHE A 73 -5.94 -2.75 -12.25
N LEU A 74 -6.99 -2.41 -12.98
CA LEU A 74 -6.95 -2.28 -14.43
C LEU A 74 -6.66 -0.86 -14.90
N ASP A 75 -6.82 0.12 -14.00
CA ASP A 75 -6.58 1.52 -14.31
C ASP A 75 -5.08 1.76 -14.50
N GLN A 76 -4.71 2.27 -15.67
CA GLN A 76 -3.31 2.52 -16.03
C GLN A 76 -2.90 3.97 -15.85
N ASP A 77 -3.62 4.71 -15.03
CA ASP A 77 -3.27 6.09 -14.76
C ASP A 77 -1.97 6.17 -13.95
N TYR A 78 -0.90 6.51 -14.62
CA TYR A 78 0.42 6.67 -14.03
C TYR A 78 0.56 8.08 -13.47
N THR A 79 -0.14 8.38 -12.38
CA THR A 79 0.07 9.64 -11.71
C THR A 79 1.50 9.70 -11.16
N LYS A 80 2.10 10.88 -11.25
CA LYS A 80 3.45 11.08 -10.72
C LYS A 80 3.48 10.81 -9.23
N HIS A 81 4.47 10.03 -8.79
CA HIS A 81 4.55 9.57 -7.41
C HIS A 81 5.22 10.56 -6.46
N GLY A 82 5.39 11.83 -6.86
CA GLY A 82 6.01 12.82 -6.02
C GLY A 82 7.46 12.45 -5.65
N ASP A 83 7.82 12.68 -4.39
CA ASP A 83 9.19 12.45 -3.90
C ASP A 83 9.45 11.01 -3.47
N VAL A 84 8.42 10.16 -3.44
CA VAL A 84 8.54 8.76 -3.02
C VAL A 84 8.32 7.87 -4.23
N ASP A 85 9.37 7.23 -4.70
CA ASP A 85 9.27 6.27 -5.79
C ASP A 85 9.08 4.86 -5.20
N LEU A 86 7.85 4.57 -4.82
CA LEU A 86 7.42 3.23 -4.45
C LEU A 86 6.55 2.70 -5.59
N ASN A 87 7.15 2.07 -6.58
CA ASN A 87 6.41 1.47 -7.71
C ASN A 87 5.46 0.35 -7.30
N ILE A 88 5.09 0.30 -6.02
CA ILE A 88 4.27 -0.75 -5.45
C ILE A 88 2.86 -0.79 -6.04
N VAL A 89 2.26 0.37 -6.31
CA VAL A 89 0.92 0.42 -6.92
C VAL A 89 0.95 -0.25 -8.29
N HIS A 90 1.98 0.03 -9.06
CA HIS A 90 2.16 -0.56 -10.38
C HIS A 90 2.36 -2.08 -10.29
N LYS A 91 3.20 -2.54 -9.34
CA LYS A 91 3.43 -3.97 -9.09
C LYS A 91 2.14 -4.68 -8.67
N LEU A 92 1.35 -4.08 -7.78
CA LEU A 92 0.08 -4.64 -7.35
C LEU A 92 -0.85 -4.83 -8.53
N LYS A 93 -0.99 -3.81 -9.38
CA LYS A 93 -1.85 -3.90 -10.56
C LYS A 93 -1.41 -5.02 -11.49
N LYS A 94 -0.09 -5.19 -11.65
CA LYS A 94 0.46 -6.24 -12.51
C LYS A 94 0.16 -7.64 -11.99
N TYR A 95 0.36 -7.88 -10.69
CA TYR A 95 0.27 -9.23 -10.12
C TYR A 95 -1.17 -9.64 -9.78
N VAL A 96 -2.00 -8.71 -9.33
CA VAL A 96 -3.35 -9.04 -8.87
C VAL A 96 -4.22 -9.64 -9.98
N LYS A 97 -3.99 -9.26 -11.22
CA LYS A 97 -4.74 -9.80 -12.36
C LYS A 97 -4.74 -11.33 -12.39
N ASP A 98 -3.61 -11.94 -12.02
CA ASP A 98 -3.40 -13.38 -12.14
C ASP A 98 -3.51 -14.12 -10.80
N MET A 99 -3.87 -13.40 -9.73
CA MET A 99 -4.02 -14.03 -8.42
C MET A 99 -5.30 -14.85 -8.32
N SER A 100 -5.26 -15.88 -7.45
CA SER A 100 -6.45 -16.62 -7.05
C SER A 100 -7.43 -15.69 -6.32
N PRO A 101 -8.74 -16.01 -6.27
CA PRO A 101 -9.70 -15.22 -5.49
C PRO A 101 -9.31 -15.06 -4.02
N ASN A 102 -8.76 -16.09 -3.39
CA ASN A 102 -8.31 -16.02 -2.00
C ASN A 102 -7.17 -15.01 -1.83
N SER A 103 -6.20 -15.02 -2.74
CA SER A 103 -5.08 -14.07 -2.70
C SER A 103 -5.55 -12.63 -2.93
N LYS A 104 -6.50 -12.44 -3.86
CA LYS A 104 -7.12 -11.12 -4.10
C LYS A 104 -7.81 -10.59 -2.85
N ASP A 105 -8.52 -11.45 -2.11
CA ASP A 105 -9.18 -11.06 -0.87
C ASP A 105 -8.17 -10.57 0.17
N VAL A 106 -7.04 -11.23 0.29
CA VAL A 106 -5.97 -10.81 1.19
C VAL A 106 -5.45 -9.42 0.80
N VAL A 107 -5.23 -9.19 -0.50
CA VAL A 107 -4.79 -7.89 -1.00
C VAL A 107 -5.81 -6.80 -0.66
N TRP A 108 -7.10 -7.05 -0.91
CA TRP A 108 -8.16 -6.09 -0.58
C TRP A 108 -8.21 -5.76 0.90
N LYS A 109 -8.05 -6.75 1.77
CA LYS A 109 -8.04 -6.53 3.23
C LYS A 109 -6.91 -5.60 3.65
N TYR A 110 -5.72 -5.80 3.10
CA TYR A 110 -4.58 -4.93 3.42
C TYR A 110 -4.78 -3.52 2.87
N ILE A 111 -5.24 -3.38 1.64
CA ILE A 111 -5.48 -2.06 1.04
C ILE A 111 -6.53 -1.29 1.84
N ASP A 112 -7.64 -1.94 2.19
CA ASP A 112 -8.70 -1.33 2.99
C ASP A 112 -8.20 -0.90 4.37
N LEU A 113 -7.46 -1.77 5.04
CA LEU A 113 -6.88 -1.46 6.36
C LEU A 113 -5.89 -0.28 6.29
N LEU A 114 -5.00 -0.30 5.32
CA LEU A 114 -4.02 0.79 5.15
C LEU A 114 -4.70 2.11 4.84
N MET A 115 -5.75 2.09 4.03
CA MET A 115 -6.55 3.27 3.73
C MET A 115 -7.17 3.86 5.01
N LYS A 116 -7.81 3.01 5.81
CA LYS A 116 -8.45 3.45 7.07
C LYS A 116 -7.44 4.00 8.06
N LEU A 117 -6.30 3.34 8.20
CA LEU A 117 -5.22 3.83 9.06
C LEU A 117 -4.66 5.17 8.57
N CYS A 118 -4.46 5.29 7.27
CA CYS A 118 -4.00 6.53 6.64
C CYS A 118 -4.92 7.70 6.97
N LEU A 119 -6.22 7.51 6.79
CA LEU A 119 -7.22 8.55 7.07
C LEU A 119 -7.24 8.93 8.55
N LYS A 120 -7.13 7.96 9.46
CA LYS A 120 -7.08 8.25 10.90
C LYS A 120 -5.84 9.03 11.28
N ILE A 121 -4.67 8.65 10.74
CA ILE A 121 -3.41 9.35 11.03
C ILE A 121 -3.50 10.81 10.60
N LEU A 122 -4.06 11.08 9.44
CA LEU A 122 -4.14 12.44 8.89
C LEU A 122 -5.25 13.30 9.51
N GLN A 123 -6.08 12.73 10.39
CA GLN A 123 -7.06 13.48 11.18
C GLN A 123 -6.45 14.15 12.41
N PHE A 124 -5.25 13.77 12.79
CA PHE A 124 -4.56 14.38 13.94
C PHE A 124 -3.95 15.73 13.61
#